data_fac5d75b10b89d38368cb1eed8cbc1e0
#
_entry.id   fac5d75b10b89d38368cb1eed8cbc1e0
#
_cell.length_a   1.000
_cell.length_b   1.000
_cell.length_c   1.000
_cell.angle_alpha   90.00
_cell.angle_beta   90.00
_cell.angle_gamma   90.00
#
_symmetry.space_group_name_H-M   'P 1'
#
loop_
_entity.id
_entity.type
_entity.pdbx_description
1 polymer ?
#
loop_
_entity_poly.entity_id
_entity_poly.type
_entity_poly.pdbx_seq_one_letter_code
_entity_poly.pdbx_strand_id
1 'polypeptide(L)'
;MGRATTRSLERIAAAVGMLDGAPIEFERVADVPDGGVLFALPALLLYGLLDKSREIFSMPEGFYPLESIFLLLALMALGRIPSLEALRYVAPGEWGKLIGLDRIPEVRTLRLKISQLCSEQGRAERWSGMLAKQWMESEAQSAGVFYADGHVRLYHGKLTDLPRRYVARERLCLRGTTDYWVNAMDGRPFFVVTYPVDPGLLSVLEHNIVPRLKAEAPHQPTDVARQIVW
;
A
#
# COMPACT_ATOMS: atom_id res chain seq x y z
N MET A 1 -27.55 -15.16 -5.15
CA MET A 1 -27.05 -14.13 -4.22
C MET A 1 -26.41 -14.84 -3.05
N GLY A 2 -25.10 -14.77 -2.90
CA GLY A 2 -24.41 -15.32 -1.74
C GLY A 2 -24.88 -14.60 -0.48
N ARG A 3 -25.34 -15.33 0.51
CA ARG A 3 -25.67 -14.76 1.82
C ARG A 3 -24.36 -14.37 2.48
N ALA A 4 -24.10 -13.07 2.64
CA ALA A 4 -23.12 -12.61 3.59
C ALA A 4 -23.58 -13.04 4.98
N THR A 5 -22.79 -13.86 5.67
CA THR A 5 -23.05 -14.21 7.06
C THR A 5 -23.02 -12.95 7.89
N THR A 6 -24.08 -12.68 8.62
CA THR A 6 -24.16 -11.43 9.41
C THR A 6 -23.44 -11.65 10.74
N ARG A 7 -22.31 -10.95 10.96
CA ARG A 7 -21.52 -10.98 12.22
C ARG A 7 -22.02 -9.95 13.22
N SER A 8 -23.32 -9.98 13.55
CA SER A 8 -23.96 -8.97 14.40
C SER A 8 -23.43 -8.97 15.84
N LEU A 9 -23.17 -10.14 16.41
CA LEU A 9 -22.65 -10.26 17.78
C LEU A 9 -21.23 -9.66 17.90
N GLU A 10 -20.34 -9.96 16.96
CA GLU A 10 -19.00 -9.39 16.93
C GLU A 10 -19.02 -7.88 16.71
N ARG A 11 -19.98 -7.37 15.92
CA ARG A 11 -20.14 -5.92 15.75
C ARG A 11 -20.61 -5.24 17.01
N ILE A 12 -21.51 -5.86 17.77
CA ILE A 12 -21.94 -5.37 19.08
C ILE A 12 -20.75 -5.40 20.05
N ALA A 13 -20.04 -6.52 20.13
CA ALA A 13 -18.87 -6.64 20.99
C ALA A 13 -17.79 -5.58 20.66
N ALA A 14 -17.52 -5.34 19.37
CA ALA A 14 -16.61 -4.28 18.96
C ALA A 14 -17.10 -2.87 19.32
N ALA A 15 -18.43 -2.63 19.25
CA ALA A 15 -19.00 -1.32 19.60
C ALA A 15 -18.91 -0.99 21.09
N VAL A 16 -18.84 -2.01 21.96
CA VAL A 16 -18.69 -1.85 23.42
C VAL A 16 -17.24 -2.05 23.90
N GLY A 17 -16.26 -2.13 22.97
CA GLY A 17 -14.84 -2.31 23.31
C GLY A 17 -14.49 -3.70 23.83
N MET A 18 -15.28 -4.71 23.53
CA MET A 18 -15.05 -6.12 23.92
C MET A 18 -14.46 -6.98 22.81
N LEU A 19 -14.10 -6.39 21.67
CA LEU A 19 -13.51 -7.09 20.52
C LEU A 19 -12.39 -6.27 19.92
N ASP A 20 -11.20 -6.86 19.91
CA ASP A 20 -9.97 -6.26 19.36
C ASP A 20 -9.75 -6.55 17.86
N GLY A 21 -10.78 -7.05 17.20
CA GLY A 21 -10.80 -7.37 15.77
C GLY A 21 -11.63 -8.60 15.48
N ALA A 22 -12.50 -8.51 14.47
CA ALA A 22 -13.24 -9.68 14.02
C ALA A 22 -12.27 -10.71 13.41
N PRO A 23 -12.35 -12.00 13.76
CA PRO A 23 -11.50 -13.02 13.17
C PRO A 23 -11.72 -13.09 11.66
N ILE A 24 -10.61 -13.20 10.93
CA ILE A 24 -10.63 -13.41 9.48
C ILE A 24 -10.89 -14.89 9.22
N GLU A 25 -12.02 -15.19 8.60
CA GLU A 25 -12.45 -16.57 8.34
C GLU A 25 -12.86 -16.72 6.87
N PHE A 26 -12.34 -17.76 6.24
CA PHE A 26 -12.67 -18.09 4.85
C PHE A 26 -13.53 -19.36 4.81
N GLU A 27 -14.70 -19.24 4.20
CA GLU A 27 -15.62 -20.36 3.94
C GLU A 27 -15.61 -20.74 2.46
N ARG A 28 -16.02 -21.97 2.16
CA ARG A 28 -16.28 -22.39 0.79
C ARG A 28 -17.52 -21.67 0.26
N VAL A 29 -17.33 -20.80 -0.70
CA VAL A 29 -18.41 -20.08 -1.38
C VAL A 29 -18.21 -20.21 -2.88
N ALA A 30 -19.28 -20.46 -3.61
CA ALA A 30 -19.31 -20.39 -5.06
C ALA A 30 -19.60 -18.96 -5.52
N ASP A 31 -19.17 -18.62 -6.72
CA ASP A 31 -19.53 -17.39 -7.43
C ASP A 31 -19.20 -16.10 -6.66
N VAL A 32 -17.94 -15.99 -6.22
CA VAL A 32 -17.42 -14.74 -5.62
C VAL A 32 -16.94 -13.82 -6.72
N PRO A 33 -17.62 -12.69 -6.97
CA PRO A 33 -17.12 -11.67 -7.89
C PRO A 33 -15.71 -11.24 -7.49
N ASP A 34 -14.86 -11.02 -8.49
CA ASP A 34 -13.44 -10.65 -8.31
C ASP A 34 -12.59 -11.68 -7.54
N GLY A 35 -13.11 -12.89 -7.28
CA GLY A 35 -12.41 -13.94 -6.50
C GLY A 35 -11.03 -14.30 -7.04
N GLY A 36 -10.76 -14.04 -8.31
CA GLY A 36 -9.44 -14.23 -8.93
C GLY A 36 -8.30 -13.46 -8.25
N VAL A 37 -8.58 -12.34 -7.58
CA VAL A 37 -7.56 -11.58 -6.84
C VAL A 37 -6.96 -12.38 -5.67
N LEU A 38 -7.68 -13.38 -5.15
CA LEU A 38 -7.17 -14.25 -4.08
C LEU A 38 -6.00 -15.13 -4.51
N PHE A 39 -5.79 -15.38 -5.80
CA PHE A 39 -4.61 -16.08 -6.27
C PHE A 39 -3.31 -15.34 -5.96
N ALA A 40 -3.36 -14.03 -5.76
CA ALA A 40 -2.20 -13.25 -5.34
C ALA A 40 -1.95 -13.29 -3.82
N LEU A 41 -2.91 -13.79 -3.01
CA LEU A 41 -2.79 -13.78 -1.55
C LEU A 41 -1.53 -14.50 -1.04
N PRO A 42 -1.15 -15.70 -1.53
CA PRO A 42 0.08 -16.37 -1.07
C PRO A 42 1.33 -15.51 -1.33
N ALA A 43 1.41 -14.84 -2.48
CA ALA A 43 2.52 -13.96 -2.82
C ALA A 43 2.55 -12.72 -1.90
N LEU A 44 1.40 -12.09 -1.64
CA LEU A 44 1.29 -10.94 -0.73
C LEU A 44 1.78 -11.29 0.69
N LEU A 45 1.42 -12.47 1.18
CA LEU A 45 1.87 -12.95 2.49
C LEU A 45 3.36 -13.25 2.50
N LEU A 46 3.87 -13.94 1.48
CA LEU A 46 5.28 -14.26 1.32
C LEU A 46 6.15 -12.99 1.27
N TYR A 47 5.68 -11.95 0.59
CA TYR A 47 6.38 -10.65 0.51
C TYR A 47 6.21 -9.77 1.74
N GLY A 48 5.60 -10.28 2.82
CA GLY A 48 5.59 -9.63 4.13
C GLY A 48 4.49 -8.60 4.34
N LEU A 49 3.40 -8.62 3.53
CA LEU A 49 2.31 -7.65 3.65
C LEU A 49 1.78 -7.53 5.08
N LEU A 50 1.48 -8.67 5.74
CA LEU A 50 0.89 -8.67 7.07
C LEU A 50 1.95 -8.63 8.18
N ASP A 51 3.01 -9.42 8.07
CA ASP A 51 4.02 -9.51 9.12
C ASP A 51 4.71 -8.17 9.33
N LYS A 52 5.19 -7.55 8.24
CA LYS A 52 5.85 -6.24 8.32
C LYS A 52 4.89 -5.11 8.68
N SER A 53 3.60 -5.22 8.34
CA SER A 53 2.63 -4.24 8.79
C SER A 53 2.40 -4.29 10.30
N ARG A 54 2.35 -5.47 10.90
CA ARG A 54 2.20 -5.65 12.36
C ARG A 54 3.39 -5.12 13.17
N GLU A 55 4.59 -5.16 12.62
CA GLU A 55 5.79 -4.62 13.27
C GLU A 55 5.76 -3.09 13.40
N ILE A 56 5.09 -2.40 12.50
CA ILE A 56 5.11 -0.92 12.39
C ILE A 56 3.79 -0.29 12.82
N PHE A 57 2.68 -0.92 12.49
CA PHE A 57 1.36 -0.33 12.68
C PHE A 57 0.62 -1.00 13.82
N SER A 58 -0.07 -0.17 14.59
CA SER A 58 -1.10 -0.60 15.54
C SER A 58 -2.41 0.11 15.17
N MET A 59 -3.51 -0.53 15.47
CA MET A 59 -4.83 0.02 15.22
C MET A 59 -5.68 -0.06 16.50
N PRO A 60 -6.45 0.96 16.82
CA PRO A 60 -7.39 0.90 17.92
C PRO A 60 -8.39 -0.27 17.75
N GLU A 61 -8.84 -0.81 18.87
CA GLU A 61 -9.88 -1.82 18.96
C GLU A 61 -11.07 -1.54 18.06
N GLY A 62 -11.76 -2.58 17.63
CA GLY A 62 -12.92 -2.46 16.78
C GLY A 62 -13.09 -3.64 15.83
N PHE A 63 -14.16 -3.65 15.07
CA PHE A 63 -14.55 -4.77 14.23
C PHE A 63 -13.52 -5.13 13.13
N TYR A 64 -12.92 -4.11 12.49
CA TYR A 64 -11.97 -4.31 11.40
C TYR A 64 -10.52 -4.31 11.94
N PRO A 65 -9.86 -5.47 12.04
CA PRO A 65 -8.47 -5.56 12.48
C PRO A 65 -7.50 -4.99 11.43
N LEU A 66 -6.26 -4.76 11.84
CA LEU A 66 -5.19 -4.23 10.98
C LEU A 66 -5.05 -5.02 9.67
N GLU A 67 -5.04 -6.33 9.77
CA GLU A 67 -4.88 -7.25 8.65
C GLU A 67 -5.96 -7.07 7.60
N SER A 68 -7.23 -6.89 8.03
CA SER A 68 -8.34 -6.70 7.10
C SER A 68 -8.22 -5.41 6.30
N ILE A 69 -7.65 -4.37 6.91
CA ILE A 69 -7.40 -3.10 6.23
C ILE A 69 -6.28 -3.24 5.20
N PHE A 70 -5.15 -3.87 5.57
CA PHE A 70 -4.05 -4.08 4.63
C PHE A 70 -4.42 -5.02 3.49
N LEU A 71 -5.15 -6.11 3.79
CA LEU A 71 -5.69 -6.99 2.75
C LEU A 71 -6.63 -6.23 1.80
N LEU A 72 -7.56 -5.44 2.35
CA LEU A 72 -8.48 -4.67 1.51
C LEU A 72 -7.72 -3.72 0.59
N LEU A 73 -6.73 -2.97 1.09
CA LEU A 73 -5.92 -2.06 0.27
C LEU A 73 -5.14 -2.79 -0.82
N ALA A 74 -4.55 -3.95 -0.49
CA ALA A 74 -3.83 -4.77 -1.47
C ALA A 74 -4.78 -5.32 -2.55
N LEU A 75 -5.94 -5.84 -2.16
CA LEU A 75 -6.94 -6.34 -3.10
C LEU A 75 -7.56 -5.24 -3.95
N MET A 76 -7.72 -4.01 -3.41
CA MET A 76 -8.12 -2.84 -4.21
C MET A 76 -7.08 -2.55 -5.31
N ALA A 77 -5.79 -2.60 -4.97
CA ALA A 77 -4.73 -2.38 -5.96
C ALA A 77 -4.76 -3.46 -7.06
N LEU A 78 -4.90 -4.71 -6.70
CA LEU A 78 -5.02 -5.84 -7.64
C LEU A 78 -6.29 -5.75 -8.50
N GLY A 79 -7.42 -5.38 -7.89
CA GLY A 79 -8.70 -5.15 -8.57
C GLY A 79 -8.77 -3.84 -9.34
N ARG A 80 -7.68 -3.06 -9.39
CA ARG A 80 -7.60 -1.74 -10.06
C ARG A 80 -8.67 -0.75 -9.59
N ILE A 81 -9.03 -0.80 -8.30
CA ILE A 81 -9.90 0.18 -7.68
C ILE A 81 -9.07 1.42 -7.34
N PRO A 82 -9.27 2.55 -8.06
CA PRO A 82 -8.30 3.65 -8.05
C PRO A 82 -8.36 4.54 -6.81
N SER A 83 -9.42 4.44 -6.01
CA SER A 83 -9.61 5.29 -4.82
C SER A 83 -10.53 4.64 -3.80
N LEU A 84 -10.49 5.11 -2.56
CA LEU A 84 -11.40 4.65 -1.50
C LEU A 84 -12.87 4.93 -1.87
N GLU A 85 -13.14 6.03 -2.56
CA GLU A 85 -14.47 6.40 -3.01
C GLU A 85 -15.06 5.40 -4.00
N ALA A 86 -14.22 4.78 -4.81
CA ALA A 86 -14.65 3.79 -5.79
C ALA A 86 -15.22 2.52 -5.13
N LEU A 87 -14.89 2.26 -3.86
CA LEU A 87 -15.52 1.17 -3.10
C LEU A 87 -17.03 1.33 -2.91
N ARG A 88 -17.58 2.52 -3.12
CA ARG A 88 -19.05 2.73 -3.09
C ARG A 88 -19.77 1.99 -4.22
N TYR A 89 -19.06 1.63 -5.27
CA TYR A 89 -19.61 0.97 -6.46
C TYR A 89 -19.41 -0.54 -6.45
N VAL A 90 -18.76 -1.10 -5.42
CA VAL A 90 -18.64 -2.54 -5.25
C VAL A 90 -19.65 -3.05 -4.23
N ALA A 91 -20.02 -4.32 -4.32
CA ALA A 91 -20.92 -4.96 -3.36
C ALA A 91 -20.18 -5.25 -2.05
N PRO A 92 -20.52 -4.58 -0.91
CA PRO A 92 -19.72 -4.66 0.31
C PRO A 92 -19.59 -6.08 0.87
N GLY A 93 -20.66 -6.89 0.78
CA GLY A 93 -20.67 -8.28 1.23
C GLY A 93 -19.83 -9.19 0.36
N GLU A 94 -19.81 -8.97 -0.96
CA GLU A 94 -18.99 -9.78 -1.87
C GLU A 94 -17.50 -9.50 -1.65
N TRP A 95 -17.14 -8.26 -1.52
CA TRP A 95 -15.76 -7.87 -1.18
C TRP A 95 -15.38 -8.26 0.26
N GLY A 96 -16.35 -8.32 1.18
CA GLY A 96 -16.15 -8.87 2.52
C GLY A 96 -15.65 -10.32 2.48
N LYS A 97 -16.22 -11.16 1.61
CA LYS A 97 -15.79 -12.54 1.42
C LYS A 97 -14.30 -12.64 1.01
N LEU A 98 -13.79 -11.68 0.21
CA LEU A 98 -12.40 -11.66 -0.22
C LEU A 98 -11.42 -11.38 0.93
N ILE A 99 -11.86 -10.68 1.97
CA ILE A 99 -11.06 -10.39 3.16
C ILE A 99 -11.45 -11.24 4.38
N GLY A 100 -12.25 -12.29 4.19
CA GLY A 100 -12.67 -13.20 5.24
C GLY A 100 -13.65 -12.60 6.27
N LEU A 101 -14.42 -11.58 5.88
CA LEU A 101 -15.41 -10.90 6.72
C LEU A 101 -16.81 -10.92 6.04
N ASP A 102 -17.84 -10.52 6.79
CA ASP A 102 -19.20 -10.39 6.27
C ASP A 102 -19.35 -9.27 5.23
N ARG A 103 -18.58 -8.19 5.39
CA ARG A 103 -18.54 -7.03 4.48
C ARG A 103 -17.30 -6.19 4.70
N ILE A 104 -16.91 -5.41 3.70
CA ILE A 104 -15.86 -4.40 3.81
C ILE A 104 -16.35 -3.20 4.64
N PRO A 105 -15.43 -2.40 5.22
CA PRO A 105 -15.77 -1.17 5.89
C PRO A 105 -16.37 -0.14 4.92
N GLU A 106 -17.29 0.67 5.42
CA GLU A 106 -17.73 1.86 4.69
C GLU A 106 -16.56 2.81 4.42
N VAL A 107 -16.62 3.55 3.32
CA VAL A 107 -15.58 4.50 2.91
C VAL A 107 -15.19 5.46 4.03
N ARG A 108 -16.17 5.95 4.81
CA ARG A 108 -15.93 6.83 5.97
C ARG A 108 -15.10 6.12 7.04
N THR A 109 -15.45 4.88 7.37
CA THR A 109 -14.73 4.05 8.36
C THR A 109 -13.32 3.76 7.88
N LEU A 110 -13.17 3.39 6.60
CA LEU A 110 -11.85 3.11 6.01
C LEU A 110 -10.95 4.34 6.03
N ARG A 111 -11.47 5.51 5.68
CA ARG A 111 -10.71 6.78 5.79
C ARG A 111 -10.24 7.06 7.21
N LEU A 112 -11.12 6.87 8.20
CA LEU A 112 -10.76 7.05 9.60
C LEU A 112 -9.64 6.08 10.00
N LYS A 113 -9.74 4.81 9.65
CA LYS A 113 -8.72 3.80 9.93
C LYS A 113 -7.38 4.16 9.27
N ILE A 114 -7.38 4.56 8.01
CA ILE A 114 -6.17 5.00 7.30
C ILE A 114 -5.58 6.25 7.97
N SER A 115 -6.41 7.23 8.35
CA SER A 115 -5.94 8.41 9.07
C SER A 115 -5.27 8.05 10.41
N GLN A 116 -5.80 7.07 11.12
CA GLN A 116 -5.19 6.55 12.35
C GLN A 116 -3.83 5.88 12.08
N LEU A 117 -3.72 5.07 11.01
CA LEU A 117 -2.46 4.45 10.60
C LEU A 117 -1.39 5.49 10.23
N CYS A 118 -1.81 6.60 9.62
CA CYS A 118 -0.93 7.70 9.20
C CYS A 118 -0.73 8.78 10.29
N SER A 119 -1.21 8.58 11.52
CA SER A 119 -1.15 9.59 12.58
C SER A 119 0.27 9.90 13.05
N GLU A 120 1.19 8.95 12.94
CA GLU A 120 2.60 9.11 13.26
C GLU A 120 3.40 9.27 11.96
N GLN A 121 4.14 10.36 11.89
CA GLN A 121 4.99 10.65 10.72
C GLN A 121 6.09 9.59 10.55
N GLY A 122 6.37 9.23 9.30
CA GLY A 122 7.44 8.30 8.94
C GLY A 122 7.11 6.81 9.08
N ARG A 123 5.90 6.43 9.55
CA ARG A 123 5.52 4.99 9.64
C ARG A 123 5.49 4.31 8.27
N ALA A 124 4.90 4.96 7.27
CA ALA A 124 4.81 4.42 5.92
C ALA A 124 6.20 4.24 5.28
N GLU A 125 7.10 5.21 5.50
CA GLU A 125 8.48 5.16 5.05
C GLU A 125 9.25 4.02 5.72
N ARG A 126 9.12 3.86 7.06
CA ARG A 126 9.73 2.75 7.80
C ARG A 126 9.23 1.39 7.30
N TRP A 127 7.93 1.24 7.14
CA TRP A 127 7.34 0.01 6.60
C TRP A 127 7.84 -0.29 5.19
N SER A 128 7.82 0.70 4.30
CA SER A 128 8.37 0.58 2.96
C SER A 128 9.87 0.23 2.96
N GLY A 129 10.66 0.80 3.88
CA GLY A 129 12.07 0.49 4.05
C GLY A 129 12.33 -0.94 4.51
N MET A 130 11.53 -1.44 5.45
CA MET A 130 11.64 -2.84 5.91
C MET A 130 11.33 -3.83 4.78
N LEU A 131 10.28 -3.57 4.00
CA LEU A 131 9.94 -4.38 2.83
C LEU A 131 11.04 -4.32 1.77
N ALA A 132 11.52 -3.12 1.44
CA ALA A 132 12.57 -2.91 0.46
C ALA A 132 13.85 -3.66 0.84
N LYS A 133 14.26 -3.56 2.11
CA LYS A 133 15.43 -4.28 2.63
C LYS A 133 15.28 -5.79 2.48
N GLN A 134 14.14 -6.35 2.93
CA GLN A 134 13.86 -7.78 2.81
C GLN A 134 13.89 -8.25 1.35
N TRP A 135 13.28 -7.49 0.43
CA TRP A 135 13.24 -7.87 -0.98
C TRP A 135 14.61 -7.77 -1.65
N MET A 136 15.40 -6.74 -1.33
CA MET A 136 16.77 -6.61 -1.83
C MET A 136 17.71 -7.69 -1.27
N GLU A 137 17.50 -8.13 -0.02
CA GLU A 137 18.26 -9.24 0.57
C GLU A 137 17.91 -10.59 -0.05
N SER A 138 16.62 -10.83 -0.34
CA SER A 138 16.18 -12.08 -1.00
C SER A 138 16.60 -12.17 -2.46
N GLU A 139 16.85 -11.02 -3.12
CA GLU A 139 17.13 -10.90 -4.55
C GLU A 139 18.44 -10.11 -4.78
N ALA A 140 19.51 -10.51 -4.07
CA ALA A 140 20.77 -9.77 -4.05
C ALA A 140 21.38 -9.51 -5.46
N GLN A 141 21.16 -10.40 -6.43
CA GLN A 141 21.61 -10.20 -7.81
C GLN A 141 20.83 -9.08 -8.51
N SER A 142 19.52 -8.99 -8.29
CA SER A 142 18.67 -7.93 -8.84
C SER A 142 18.93 -6.58 -8.18
N ALA A 143 19.47 -6.57 -6.97
CA ALA A 143 19.83 -5.36 -6.22
C ALA A 143 21.21 -4.78 -6.59
N GLY A 144 21.83 -5.25 -7.65
CA GLY A 144 23.13 -4.72 -8.17
C GLY A 144 22.96 -3.44 -8.98
N VAL A 145 21.88 -3.28 -9.70
CA VAL A 145 21.58 -2.13 -10.56
C VAL A 145 20.16 -1.66 -10.29
N PHE A 146 19.99 -0.35 -10.13
CA PHE A 146 18.70 0.28 -9.90
C PHE A 146 18.44 1.34 -10.95
N TYR A 147 17.19 1.52 -11.30
CA TYR A 147 16.75 2.70 -12.04
C TYR A 147 15.60 3.40 -11.31
N ALA A 148 15.56 4.72 -11.44
CA ALA A 148 14.53 5.54 -10.85
C ALA A 148 13.67 6.15 -11.96
N ASP A 149 12.34 6.05 -11.80
CA ASP A 149 11.36 6.64 -12.70
C ASP A 149 10.37 7.50 -11.92
N GLY A 150 10.04 8.66 -12.48
CA GLY A 150 9.14 9.63 -11.87
C GLY A 150 7.75 9.57 -12.51
N HIS A 151 6.72 9.31 -11.72
CA HIS A 151 5.32 9.31 -12.17
C HIS A 151 4.52 10.40 -11.48
N VAL A 152 3.96 11.33 -12.27
CA VAL A 152 3.10 12.40 -11.74
C VAL A 152 1.67 11.91 -11.59
N ARG A 153 1.14 12.03 -10.35
CA ARG A 153 -0.27 11.80 -10.04
C ARG A 153 -0.99 13.11 -9.83
N LEU A 154 -1.96 13.39 -10.70
CA LEU A 154 -2.76 14.61 -10.61
C LEU A 154 -3.76 14.53 -9.45
N TYR A 155 -3.91 15.66 -8.77
CA TYR A 155 -4.89 15.82 -7.69
C TYR A 155 -6.01 16.76 -8.12
N HIS A 156 -7.20 16.21 -8.26
CA HIS A 156 -8.41 16.95 -8.63
C HIS A 156 -9.28 17.33 -7.41
N GLY A 157 -8.83 16.97 -6.20
CA GLY A 157 -9.54 17.29 -4.96
C GLY A 157 -9.37 18.76 -4.55
N LYS A 158 -10.18 19.17 -3.53
CA LYS A 158 -10.18 20.53 -2.99
C LYS A 158 -9.68 20.59 -1.54
N LEU A 159 -9.51 19.46 -0.87
CA LEU A 159 -9.23 19.40 0.57
C LEU A 159 -7.73 19.52 0.90
N THR A 160 -6.86 19.11 -0.01
CA THR A 160 -5.42 19.16 0.21
C THR A 160 -4.82 20.29 -0.60
N ASP A 161 -4.12 21.18 0.08
CA ASP A 161 -3.42 22.29 -0.59
C ASP A 161 -2.04 21.81 -1.08
N LEU A 162 -2.00 21.35 -2.33
CA LEU A 162 -0.77 20.96 -3.02
C LEU A 162 -0.32 22.11 -3.93
N PRO A 163 0.99 22.35 -4.05
CA PRO A 163 1.51 23.37 -4.95
C PRO A 163 1.15 23.05 -6.40
N ARG A 164 0.92 24.09 -7.20
CA ARG A 164 0.74 23.94 -8.64
C ARG A 164 2.08 23.99 -9.34
N ARG A 165 2.31 23.04 -10.24
CA ARG A 165 3.49 22.98 -11.09
C ARG A 165 3.09 22.62 -12.52
N TYR A 166 3.96 22.97 -13.47
CA TYR A 166 3.76 22.60 -14.86
C TYR A 166 3.92 21.09 -15.04
N VAL A 167 2.89 20.44 -15.56
CA VAL A 167 2.89 19.01 -15.89
C VAL A 167 3.00 18.89 -17.41
N ALA A 168 4.16 18.48 -17.90
CA ALA A 168 4.50 18.47 -19.32
C ALA A 168 3.51 17.65 -20.17
N ARG A 169 3.06 16.51 -19.66
CA ARG A 169 2.08 15.63 -20.33
C ARG A 169 0.74 16.32 -20.56
N GLU A 170 0.28 17.11 -19.59
CA GLU A 170 -1.01 17.82 -19.64
C GLU A 170 -0.87 19.23 -20.23
N ARG A 171 0.36 19.75 -20.35
CA ARG A 171 0.68 21.13 -20.77
C ARG A 171 -0.02 22.21 -19.93
N LEU A 172 -0.28 21.92 -18.66
CA LEU A 172 -0.99 22.77 -17.71
C LEU A 172 -0.27 22.84 -16.37
N CYS A 173 -0.49 23.93 -15.62
CA CYS A 173 -0.09 24.02 -14.22
C CYS A 173 -1.17 23.38 -13.34
N LEU A 174 -0.89 22.18 -12.84
CA LEU A 174 -1.82 21.37 -12.07
C LEU A 174 -1.27 21.08 -10.68
N ARG A 175 -2.15 20.70 -9.75
CA ARG A 175 -1.79 20.17 -8.44
C ARG A 175 -1.57 18.66 -8.53
N GLY A 176 -0.61 18.15 -7.79
CA GLY A 176 -0.35 16.71 -7.78
C GLY A 176 0.82 16.33 -6.89
N THR A 177 1.16 15.07 -6.94
CA THR A 177 2.36 14.49 -6.36
C THR A 177 3.17 13.79 -7.44
N THR A 178 4.47 13.70 -7.23
CA THR A 178 5.34 12.87 -8.06
C THR A 178 5.85 11.72 -7.22
N ASP A 179 5.63 10.50 -7.70
CA ASP A 179 6.15 9.29 -7.11
C ASP A 179 7.41 8.89 -7.89
N TYR A 180 8.55 8.85 -7.21
CA TYR A 180 9.79 8.34 -7.76
C TYR A 180 9.96 6.89 -7.34
N TRP A 181 9.75 5.98 -8.28
CA TRP A 181 9.89 4.56 -8.08
C TRP A 181 11.33 4.13 -8.29
N VAL A 182 11.87 3.39 -7.34
CA VAL A 182 13.20 2.77 -7.48
C VAL A 182 13.01 1.30 -7.73
N ASN A 183 13.48 0.86 -8.90
CA ASN A 183 13.23 -0.46 -9.44
C ASN A 183 14.53 -1.21 -9.68
N ALA A 184 14.45 -2.53 -9.62
CA ALA A 184 15.51 -3.43 -10.10
C ALA A 184 15.55 -3.49 -11.63
N MET A 185 16.61 -4.08 -12.18
CA MET A 185 16.78 -4.29 -13.62
C MET A 185 15.62 -5.05 -14.29
N ASP A 186 14.98 -5.94 -13.57
CA ASP A 186 13.84 -6.74 -14.06
C ASP A 186 12.49 -6.02 -13.94
N GLY A 187 12.48 -4.77 -13.47
CA GLY A 187 11.31 -3.93 -13.33
C GLY A 187 10.59 -4.08 -11.99
N ARG A 188 11.04 -4.91 -11.07
CA ARG A 188 10.44 -5.02 -9.74
C ARG A 188 10.68 -3.77 -8.91
N PRO A 189 9.63 -3.12 -8.36
CA PRO A 189 9.80 -1.97 -7.50
C PRO A 189 10.32 -2.39 -6.12
N PHE A 190 11.34 -1.70 -5.61
CA PHE A 190 11.79 -1.87 -4.24
C PHE A 190 11.14 -0.86 -3.31
N PHE A 191 11.17 0.41 -3.66
CA PHE A 191 10.50 1.44 -2.87
C PHE A 191 10.09 2.64 -3.73
N VAL A 192 9.30 3.51 -3.13
CA VAL A 192 8.85 4.76 -3.74
C VAL A 192 9.13 5.93 -2.78
N VAL A 193 9.48 7.07 -3.36
CA VAL A 193 9.59 8.35 -2.66
C VAL A 193 8.57 9.31 -3.27
N THR A 194 7.68 9.85 -2.46
CA THR A 194 6.61 10.73 -2.92
C THR A 194 6.88 12.18 -2.55
N TYR A 195 6.76 13.07 -3.50
CA TYR A 195 6.86 14.52 -3.31
C TYR A 195 5.63 15.28 -3.81
N PRO A 196 5.32 16.44 -3.19
CA PRO A 196 4.39 17.36 -3.84
C PRO A 196 5.05 17.92 -5.10
N VAL A 197 4.47 17.68 -6.24
CA VAL A 197 4.89 18.02 -7.59
C VAL A 197 6.37 18.39 -7.77
N ASP A 198 7.02 17.60 -8.54
CA ASP A 198 8.36 17.63 -9.12
C ASP A 198 9.41 18.59 -8.50
N PRO A 199 10.21 18.12 -7.52
CA PRO A 199 11.39 18.80 -7.02
C PRO A 199 12.61 18.67 -7.96
N GLY A 200 12.47 17.92 -9.07
CA GLY A 200 13.55 17.51 -9.96
C GLY A 200 14.21 16.20 -9.53
N LEU A 201 14.33 15.29 -10.50
CA LEU A 201 14.88 13.95 -10.27
C LEU A 201 16.26 13.97 -9.62
N LEU A 202 17.16 14.86 -10.05
CA LEU A 202 18.51 14.99 -9.49
C LEU A 202 18.49 15.29 -7.99
N SER A 203 17.65 16.24 -7.57
CA SER A 203 17.51 16.58 -6.15
C SER A 203 16.98 15.41 -5.33
N VAL A 204 15.99 14.69 -5.84
CA VAL A 204 15.43 13.52 -5.14
C VAL A 204 16.45 12.39 -5.06
N LEU A 205 17.22 12.17 -6.10
CA LEU A 205 18.28 11.16 -6.10
C LEU A 205 19.34 11.49 -5.04
N GLU A 206 19.85 12.71 -5.04
CA GLU A 206 20.91 13.13 -4.13
C GLU A 206 20.49 13.11 -2.67
N HIS A 207 19.30 13.65 -2.36
CA HIS A 207 18.89 13.89 -0.99
C HIS A 207 18.05 12.77 -0.36
N ASN A 208 17.45 11.88 -1.19
CA ASN A 208 16.53 10.85 -0.70
C ASN A 208 16.88 9.45 -1.18
N ILE A 209 16.96 9.23 -2.49
CA ILE A 209 17.09 7.88 -3.03
C ILE A 209 18.47 7.30 -2.70
N VAL A 210 19.54 8.02 -3.00
CA VAL A 210 20.92 7.52 -2.75
C VAL A 210 21.21 7.32 -1.27
N PRO A 211 20.85 8.23 -0.34
CA PRO A 211 21.02 8.00 1.09
C PRO A 211 20.23 6.78 1.57
N ARG A 212 19.00 6.61 1.09
CA ARG A 212 18.15 5.48 1.44
C ARG A 212 18.73 4.15 0.90
N LEU A 213 19.18 4.10 -0.34
CA LEU A 213 19.86 2.92 -0.90
C LEU A 213 21.11 2.56 -0.11
N LYS A 214 21.89 3.55 0.32
CA LYS A 214 23.08 3.30 1.17
C LYS A 214 22.72 2.70 2.53
N ALA A 215 21.56 3.06 3.09
CA ALA A 215 21.10 2.56 4.38
C ALA A 215 20.40 1.19 4.30
N GLU A 216 19.62 0.95 3.25
CA GLU A 216 18.72 -0.20 3.15
C GLU A 216 19.25 -1.33 2.26
N ALA A 217 20.05 -1.00 1.23
CA ALA A 217 20.55 -2.02 0.31
C ALA A 217 21.62 -2.91 0.98
N PRO A 218 21.56 -4.24 0.79
CA PRO A 218 22.54 -5.15 1.36
C PRO A 218 23.96 -4.82 0.89
N HIS A 219 24.94 -4.93 1.79
CA HIS A 219 26.34 -4.75 1.44
C HIS A 219 26.76 -5.81 0.44
N GLN A 220 27.11 -5.38 -0.77
CA GLN A 220 27.70 -6.28 -1.76
C GLN A 220 29.20 -6.42 -1.52
N PRO A 221 29.81 -7.57 -1.88
CA PRO A 221 31.27 -7.70 -1.91
C PRO A 221 31.87 -6.54 -2.71
N THR A 222 33.05 -6.08 -2.30
CA THR A 222 33.75 -4.88 -2.80
C THR A 222 34.01 -4.88 -4.31
N ASP A 223 33.85 -6.00 -5.00
CA ASP A 223 34.18 -6.14 -6.41
C ASP A 223 33.04 -5.78 -7.39
N VAL A 224 31.84 -5.50 -6.88
CA VAL A 224 30.69 -5.10 -7.73
C VAL A 224 30.34 -3.65 -7.44
N ALA A 225 30.81 -2.74 -8.29
CA ALA A 225 30.40 -1.34 -8.23
C ALA A 225 28.91 -1.24 -8.56
N ARG A 226 28.12 -0.72 -7.61
CA ARG A 226 26.72 -0.38 -7.87
C ARG A 226 26.65 0.81 -8.80
N GLN A 227 25.93 0.68 -9.88
CA GLN A 227 25.69 1.74 -10.84
C GLN A 227 24.24 2.19 -10.77
N ILE A 228 24.02 3.49 -10.68
CA ILE A 228 22.71 4.11 -10.89
C ILE A 228 22.67 4.51 -12.36
N VAL A 229 21.76 3.91 -13.12
CA VAL A 229 21.57 4.18 -14.55
C VAL A 229 20.36 5.10 -14.69
N TRP A 230 20.53 6.18 -15.46
CA TRP A 230 19.55 7.24 -15.69
C TRP A 230 18.71 6.92 -16.92
#